data_61327e6b7b13eb7cb1883bc643e99f83
#
_entry.id   61327e6b7b13eb7cb1883bc643e99f83
#
_cell.length_a   1.000
_cell.length_b   1.000
_cell.length_c   1.000
_cell.angle_alpha   90.00
_cell.angle_beta   90.00
_cell.angle_gamma   90.00
#
_symmetry.space_group_name_H-M   'P 1'
#
loop_
_entity.id
_entity.type
_entity.pdbx_description
1 polymer ?
#
loop_
_entity_poly.entity_id
_entity_poly.type
_entity_poly.pdbx_seq_one_letter_code
_entity_poly.pdbx_strand_id
1 'polypeptide(L)'
;MDAKTMSDNSKRTVCRIAFLLLCALPLSLVVYKIFHPVTTDHWQQAIKADLGLVSRIGKVETPLPFITRFSDIQLEDVELGELAHLNQLELTVGATNEIVIDDPLRINGPSLIRIVQRLRDSLLRTHSASKSWRIRLNNLTVVQPQSPLTDPLPISSVEIEVNPYPTITITDVELKLANDTSDNTVRFSLRRNRDGNGVRETVELATGQSYVPCWLMHELLPDLKSFGPACSFAGFTKLEKGDNGWSGVVEGNFRQLDLASLVKPYQRDVEGLCDLWVPNRIVQDNKIKSITTELRCESGRMDLATAQAADRFLGIKLVDQTTEEVGGDIEFAHLMFRAEVSDSGDFMIVGREALRTGVASDEPFRLIASHPQTGQPLLGTDEVYSYKLDHLPMFLAGDSDSTHAMNTKVDIFSRIHQPPVRVADEGRILR
;
A
#
# COMPACT_ATOMS: atom_id res chain seq x y z
N MET A 1 65.43 16.66 -43.89
CA MET A 1 64.61 17.15 -42.73
C MET A 1 65.36 16.76 -41.48
N ASP A 2 66.16 17.73 -40.93
CA ASP A 2 66.97 17.45 -39.74
C ASP A 2 66.08 17.40 -38.48
N ALA A 3 65.99 16.18 -37.90
CA ALA A 3 65.37 16.02 -36.62
C ALA A 3 66.21 16.75 -35.57
N LYS A 4 65.79 17.96 -35.20
CA LYS A 4 66.41 18.79 -34.18
C LYS A 4 66.36 18.05 -32.88
N THR A 5 67.44 17.38 -32.46
CA THR A 5 67.53 16.66 -31.19
C THR A 5 67.31 17.63 -30.03
N MET A 6 66.24 17.48 -29.34
CA MET A 6 65.87 18.29 -28.16
C MET A 6 66.99 18.20 -27.08
N SER A 7 67.47 19.29 -26.58
CA SER A 7 68.55 19.33 -25.57
C SER A 7 68.12 18.58 -24.30
N ASP A 8 69.05 17.97 -23.57
CA ASP A 8 68.71 17.17 -22.36
C ASP A 8 68.01 18.00 -21.28
N ASN A 9 68.27 19.28 -21.20
CA ASN A 9 67.57 20.19 -20.29
C ASN A 9 66.10 20.36 -20.71
N SER A 10 65.80 20.43 -22.01
CA SER A 10 64.45 20.53 -22.55
C SER A 10 63.65 19.25 -22.28
N LYS A 11 64.26 18.08 -22.43
CA LYS A 11 63.64 16.79 -22.11
C LYS A 11 63.28 16.68 -20.63
N ARG A 12 64.19 17.08 -19.71
CA ARG A 12 63.93 17.10 -18.27
C ARG A 12 62.80 18.07 -17.91
N THR A 13 62.71 19.22 -18.53
CA THR A 13 61.64 20.19 -18.31
C THR A 13 60.30 19.63 -18.79
N VAL A 14 60.24 19.01 -19.97
CA VAL A 14 59.03 18.35 -20.48
C VAL A 14 58.58 17.22 -19.57
N CYS A 15 59.49 16.34 -19.09
CA CYS A 15 59.14 15.30 -18.13
C CYS A 15 58.60 15.83 -16.80
N ARG A 16 59.16 16.93 -16.28
CA ARG A 16 58.66 17.59 -15.05
C ARG A 16 57.28 18.19 -15.27
N ILE A 17 57.02 18.85 -16.38
CA ILE A 17 55.69 19.38 -16.69
C ILE A 17 54.69 18.25 -16.90
N ALA A 18 55.06 17.18 -17.61
CA ALA A 18 54.23 16.03 -17.77
C ALA A 18 53.89 15.34 -16.44
N PHE A 19 54.88 15.21 -15.55
CA PHE A 19 54.63 14.67 -14.19
C PHE A 19 53.69 15.57 -13.37
N LEU A 20 53.89 16.87 -13.39
CA LEU A 20 53.01 17.83 -12.70
C LEU A 20 51.59 17.78 -13.25
N LEU A 21 51.37 17.72 -14.56
CA LEU A 21 50.07 17.70 -15.18
C LEU A 21 49.36 16.35 -15.04
N LEU A 22 50.10 15.24 -15.19
CA LEU A 22 49.50 13.91 -15.22
C LEU A 22 49.42 13.19 -13.84
N CYS A 23 50.28 13.60 -12.90
CA CYS A 23 50.33 12.97 -11.59
C CYS A 23 50.01 13.94 -10.44
N ALA A 24 50.73 15.09 -10.35
CA ALA A 24 50.61 15.97 -9.20
C ALA A 24 49.28 16.76 -9.22
N LEU A 25 48.80 17.18 -10.38
CA LEU A 25 47.55 17.95 -10.50
C LEU A 25 46.32 17.09 -10.25
N PRO A 26 46.18 15.88 -10.82
CA PRO A 26 45.07 14.97 -10.43
C PRO A 26 45.12 14.58 -8.96
N LEU A 27 46.30 14.28 -8.43
CA LEU A 27 46.47 13.96 -7.01
C LEU A 27 46.04 15.11 -6.10
N SER A 28 46.46 16.34 -6.42
CA SER A 28 46.08 17.55 -5.67
C SER A 28 44.60 17.85 -5.77
N LEU A 29 43.94 17.59 -6.92
CA LEU A 29 42.50 17.70 -7.08
C LEU A 29 41.74 16.66 -6.25
N VAL A 30 42.26 15.43 -6.20
CA VAL A 30 41.67 14.37 -5.35
C VAL A 30 41.83 14.74 -3.88
N VAL A 31 43.04 15.15 -3.46
CA VAL A 31 43.30 15.62 -2.09
C VAL A 31 42.43 16.83 -1.74
N TYR A 32 42.30 17.81 -2.65
CA TYR A 32 41.44 18.96 -2.47
C TYR A 32 39.98 18.56 -2.30
N LYS A 33 39.47 17.63 -3.11
CA LYS A 33 38.11 17.09 -2.96
C LYS A 33 37.88 16.34 -1.64
N ILE A 34 38.91 15.61 -1.18
CA ILE A 34 38.87 14.89 0.10
C ILE A 34 38.84 15.85 1.29
N PHE A 35 39.62 16.94 1.22
CA PHE A 35 39.76 17.90 2.32
C PHE A 35 38.82 19.11 2.24
N HIS A 36 38.09 19.32 1.12
CA HIS A 36 36.97 20.26 1.07
C HIS A 36 35.65 19.48 1.34
N PRO A 37 35.20 19.45 2.58
CA PRO A 37 33.94 18.81 2.89
C PRO A 37 32.81 19.52 2.16
N VAL A 38 32.04 18.79 1.42
CA VAL A 38 30.75 19.27 0.90
C VAL A 38 29.95 19.72 2.13
N THR A 39 29.61 21.03 2.16
CA THR A 39 28.97 21.62 3.33
C THR A 39 27.58 20.99 3.58
N THR A 40 27.15 20.95 4.83
CA THR A 40 25.80 20.50 5.21
C THR A 40 24.73 21.20 4.38
N ASP A 41 24.89 22.51 4.12
CA ASP A 41 23.96 23.32 3.33
C ASP A 41 23.78 22.81 1.89
N HIS A 42 24.85 22.34 1.27
CA HIS A 42 24.75 21.75 -0.08
C HIS A 42 23.88 20.52 -0.10
N TRP A 43 24.04 19.62 0.87
CA TRP A 43 23.23 18.41 0.97
C TRP A 43 21.79 18.72 1.34
N GLN A 44 21.55 19.67 2.23
CA GLN A 44 20.21 20.13 2.59
C GLN A 44 19.47 20.70 1.37
N GLN A 45 20.17 21.50 0.56
CA GLN A 45 19.61 22.03 -0.69
C GLN A 45 19.34 20.93 -1.73
N ALA A 46 20.23 19.93 -1.85
CA ALA A 46 20.04 18.81 -2.75
C ALA A 46 18.81 17.97 -2.34
N ILE A 47 18.67 17.63 -1.07
CA ILE A 47 17.50 16.90 -0.54
C ILE A 47 16.21 17.69 -0.79
N LYS A 48 16.24 19.01 -0.56
CA LYS A 48 15.08 19.87 -0.82
C LYS A 48 14.73 19.92 -2.31
N ALA A 49 15.73 20.01 -3.19
CA ALA A 49 15.52 20.05 -4.64
C ALA A 49 15.00 18.72 -5.18
N ASP A 50 15.53 17.59 -4.71
CA ASP A 50 15.24 16.27 -5.23
C ASP A 50 13.97 15.65 -4.60
N LEU A 51 13.83 15.75 -3.28
CA LEU A 51 12.71 15.12 -2.55
C LEU A 51 11.61 16.12 -2.16
N GLY A 52 11.88 17.43 -2.23
CA GLY A 52 10.95 18.44 -1.74
C GLY A 52 10.79 18.44 -0.22
N LEU A 53 11.71 17.79 0.51
CA LEU A 53 11.73 17.72 1.97
C LEU A 53 12.73 18.75 2.53
N VAL A 54 12.38 19.35 3.64
CA VAL A 54 13.31 20.13 4.43
C VAL A 54 14.16 19.17 5.27
N SER A 55 15.48 19.32 5.22
CA SER A 55 16.37 18.51 6.05
C SER A 55 17.27 19.37 6.91
N ARG A 56 17.52 18.93 8.12
CA ARG A 56 18.57 19.47 9.00
C ARG A 56 19.57 18.37 9.21
N ILE A 57 20.85 18.67 8.96
CA ILE A 57 21.95 17.72 9.06
C ILE A 57 22.93 18.27 10.07
N GLY A 58 23.16 17.56 11.17
CA GLY A 58 24.08 18.00 12.21
C GLY A 58 25.55 17.92 11.77
N LYS A 59 25.94 16.83 11.13
CA LYS A 59 27.34 16.61 10.70
C LYS A 59 27.42 15.82 9.41
N VAL A 60 28.39 16.18 8.56
CA VAL A 60 28.77 15.46 7.34
C VAL A 60 30.26 15.10 7.42
N GLU A 61 30.58 13.85 7.23
CA GLU A 61 31.93 13.31 7.21
C GLU A 61 32.18 12.55 5.91
N THR A 62 33.39 12.61 5.39
CA THR A 62 33.80 11.84 4.22
C THR A 62 35.00 10.97 4.58
N PRO A 63 34.77 9.84 5.27
CA PRO A 63 35.87 8.98 5.75
C PRO A 63 36.70 8.39 4.62
N LEU A 64 36.10 8.17 3.46
CA LEU A 64 36.73 7.68 2.24
C LEU A 64 36.21 8.44 1.01
N PRO A 65 36.94 8.47 -0.12
CA PRO A 65 36.60 9.28 -1.29
C PRO A 65 35.20 9.09 -1.87
N PHE A 66 34.57 7.94 -1.63
CA PHE A 66 33.28 7.57 -2.18
C PHE A 66 32.23 7.31 -1.10
N ILE A 67 32.59 7.51 0.16
CA ILE A 67 31.71 7.27 1.30
C ILE A 67 31.46 8.60 2.01
N THR A 68 30.21 8.98 2.13
CA THR A 68 29.77 10.13 2.90
C THR A 68 28.87 9.66 4.03
N ARG A 69 29.20 10.05 5.26
CA ARG A 69 28.45 9.73 6.46
C ARG A 69 27.76 10.98 6.98
N PHE A 70 26.48 10.87 7.20
CA PHE A 70 25.66 11.93 7.76
C PHE A 70 25.26 11.53 9.17
N SER A 71 25.25 12.48 10.09
CA SER A 71 24.80 12.25 11.48
C SER A 71 23.79 13.32 11.87
N ASP A 72 22.82 12.90 12.72
CA ASP A 72 21.77 13.75 13.24
C ASP A 72 20.97 14.42 12.11
N ILE A 73 20.23 13.59 11.37
CA ILE A 73 19.45 14.02 10.21
C ILE A 73 17.97 14.08 10.61
N GLN A 74 17.39 15.26 10.54
CA GLN A 74 15.95 15.45 10.68
C GLN A 74 15.33 15.73 9.31
N LEU A 75 14.31 14.96 8.97
CA LEU A 75 13.52 15.15 7.75
C LEU A 75 12.16 15.74 8.11
N GLU A 76 11.81 16.85 7.49
CA GLU A 76 10.54 17.57 7.72
C GLU A 76 9.78 17.75 6.40
N ASP A 77 8.46 17.58 6.46
CA ASP A 77 7.55 17.97 5.37
C ASP A 77 6.77 19.23 5.81
N VAL A 78 6.46 20.09 4.85
CA VAL A 78 5.76 21.37 5.14
C VAL A 78 4.38 21.17 5.75
N GLU A 79 3.70 20.06 5.41
CA GLU A 79 2.33 19.78 5.86
C GLU A 79 2.29 18.90 7.11
N LEU A 80 3.19 17.91 7.21
CA LEU A 80 3.18 16.90 8.26
C LEU A 80 4.17 17.21 9.41
N GLY A 81 5.06 18.20 9.25
CA GLY A 81 6.11 18.49 10.20
C GLY A 81 7.23 17.46 10.15
N GLU A 82 7.77 17.08 11.30
CA GLU A 82 8.85 16.08 11.38
C GLU A 82 8.37 14.71 10.91
N LEU A 83 9.04 14.19 9.88
CA LEU A 83 8.77 12.86 9.32
C LEU A 83 9.61 11.78 9.93
N ALA A 84 10.92 12.03 10.07
CA ALA A 84 11.89 11.08 10.59
C ALA A 84 13.12 11.77 11.19
N HIS A 85 13.69 11.12 12.20
CA HIS A 85 14.98 11.46 12.77
C HIS A 85 15.91 10.25 12.63
N LEU A 86 17.05 10.44 11.96
CA LEU A 86 18.06 9.43 11.68
C LEU A 86 19.33 9.82 12.42
N ASN A 87 19.83 8.95 13.28
CA ASN A 87 21.10 9.21 13.97
C ASN A 87 22.28 9.15 13.01
N GLN A 88 22.28 8.15 12.12
CA GLN A 88 23.33 7.97 11.13
C GLN A 88 22.80 7.42 9.80
N LEU A 89 23.36 7.92 8.70
CA LEU A 89 23.14 7.43 7.35
C LEU A 89 24.48 7.43 6.62
N GLU A 90 24.78 6.33 5.92
CA GLU A 90 25.95 6.22 5.07
C GLU A 90 25.56 6.17 3.60
N LEU A 91 26.15 7.03 2.78
CA LEU A 91 26.01 7.06 1.35
C LEU A 91 27.31 6.64 0.69
N THR A 92 27.28 5.54 -0.06
CA THR A 92 28.37 5.07 -0.91
C THR A 92 28.05 5.39 -2.37
N VAL A 93 28.93 6.15 -3.03
CA VAL A 93 28.79 6.53 -4.43
C VAL A 93 29.65 5.62 -5.31
N GLY A 94 29.01 4.88 -6.24
CA GLY A 94 29.72 3.92 -7.11
C GLY A 94 29.03 3.69 -8.45
N ALA A 95 29.15 2.47 -8.97
CA ALA A 95 28.37 2.01 -10.12
C ALA A 95 26.88 1.94 -9.75
N THR A 96 26.59 1.46 -8.55
CA THR A 96 25.31 1.60 -7.86
C THR A 96 25.55 2.52 -6.65
N ASN A 97 24.70 3.51 -6.47
CA ASN A 97 24.71 4.31 -5.25
C ASN A 97 24.00 3.56 -4.14
N GLU A 98 24.60 3.49 -2.97
CA GLU A 98 24.04 2.74 -1.84
C GLU A 98 23.83 3.65 -0.63
N ILE A 99 22.66 3.59 -0.05
CA ILE A 99 22.30 4.23 1.22
C ILE A 99 22.07 3.15 2.26
N VAL A 100 22.76 3.23 3.40
CA VAL A 100 22.61 2.30 4.51
C VAL A 100 22.23 3.08 5.76
N ILE A 101 21.16 2.59 6.42
CA ILE A 101 20.67 3.09 7.71
C ILE A 101 20.63 1.88 8.65
N ASP A 102 21.63 1.78 9.50
CA ASP A 102 21.79 0.65 10.43
C ASP A 102 21.11 0.89 11.77
N ASP A 103 20.99 2.15 12.17
CA ASP A 103 20.37 2.50 13.43
C ASP A 103 18.86 2.19 13.44
N PRO A 104 18.33 1.74 14.61
CA PRO A 104 16.90 1.54 14.75
C PRO A 104 16.12 2.81 14.44
N LEU A 105 15.24 2.74 13.47
CA LEU A 105 14.40 3.85 13.05
C LEU A 105 12.96 3.63 13.52
N ARG A 106 12.40 4.63 14.20
CA ARG A 106 10.99 4.65 14.56
C ARG A 106 10.28 5.75 13.79
N ILE A 107 9.24 5.36 13.04
CA ILE A 107 8.51 6.28 12.16
C ILE A 107 7.00 6.04 12.28
N ASN A 108 6.19 7.07 12.14
CA ASN A 108 4.74 6.89 12.03
C ASN A 108 4.33 6.51 10.60
N GLY A 109 3.20 5.82 10.45
CA GLY A 109 2.70 5.34 9.16
C GLY A 109 2.53 6.45 8.12
N PRO A 110 1.83 7.55 8.39
CA PRO A 110 1.70 8.69 7.47
C PRO A 110 3.05 9.26 7.02
N SER A 111 4.01 9.42 7.93
CA SER A 111 5.36 9.89 7.59
C SER A 111 6.10 8.93 6.68
N LEU A 112 6.01 7.62 6.94
CA LEU A 112 6.60 6.59 6.08
C LEU A 112 6.02 6.68 4.65
N ILE A 113 4.71 6.71 4.53
CA ILE A 113 4.03 6.83 3.22
C ILE A 113 4.46 8.12 2.51
N ARG A 114 4.55 9.25 3.23
CA ARG A 114 4.99 10.52 2.66
C ARG A 114 6.42 10.44 2.12
N ILE A 115 7.34 9.83 2.87
CA ILE A 115 8.71 9.60 2.41
C ILE A 115 8.74 8.73 1.15
N VAL A 116 8.00 7.62 1.15
CA VAL A 116 7.90 6.71 -0.02
C VAL A 116 7.34 7.44 -1.24
N GLN A 117 6.31 8.28 -1.08
CA GLN A 117 5.76 9.08 -2.17
C GLN A 117 6.78 10.06 -2.72
N ARG A 118 7.50 10.78 -1.86
CA ARG A 118 8.54 11.73 -2.26
C ARG A 118 9.71 11.04 -2.97
N LEU A 119 10.17 9.91 -2.43
CA LEU A 119 11.19 9.09 -3.08
C LEU A 119 10.73 8.62 -4.46
N ARG A 120 9.53 8.08 -4.57
CA ARG A 120 8.96 7.66 -5.86
C ARG A 120 8.94 8.81 -6.86
N ASP A 121 8.42 9.96 -6.46
CA ASP A 121 8.29 11.11 -7.36
C ASP A 121 9.66 11.67 -7.79
N SER A 122 10.67 11.64 -6.93
CA SER A 122 12.04 11.99 -7.26
C SER A 122 12.68 10.97 -8.21
N LEU A 123 12.61 9.70 -7.89
CA LEU A 123 13.23 8.62 -8.67
C LEU A 123 12.56 8.42 -10.04
N LEU A 124 11.30 8.79 -10.17
CA LEU A 124 10.57 8.75 -11.44
C LEU A 124 10.80 10.00 -12.32
N ARG A 125 11.46 11.05 -11.80
CA ARG A 125 11.85 12.19 -12.62
C ARG A 125 12.98 11.80 -13.59
N THR A 126 12.82 12.14 -14.86
CA THR A 126 13.58 11.63 -16.01
C THR A 126 15.07 12.00 -16.03
N HIS A 127 15.51 12.96 -15.25
CA HIS A 127 16.86 13.52 -15.37
C HIS A 127 17.86 13.04 -14.32
N SER A 128 17.42 12.42 -13.24
CA SER A 128 18.31 12.00 -12.16
C SER A 128 18.72 10.53 -12.20
N ALA A 129 18.13 9.73 -13.08
CA ALA A 129 18.27 8.27 -13.02
C ALA A 129 19.26 7.73 -14.06
N SER A 130 20.50 8.23 -14.07
CA SER A 130 21.59 7.58 -14.84
C SER A 130 22.25 6.41 -14.09
N LYS A 131 21.97 6.25 -12.78
CA LYS A 131 22.59 5.25 -11.92
C LYS A 131 21.57 4.49 -11.13
N SER A 132 21.85 3.22 -10.86
CA SER A 132 21.08 2.41 -9.95
C SER A 132 21.28 2.87 -8.51
N TRP A 133 20.23 2.71 -7.69
CA TRP A 133 20.23 3.01 -6.26
C TRP A 133 19.85 1.76 -5.47
N ARG A 134 20.50 1.57 -4.33
CA ARG A 134 20.14 0.58 -3.33
C ARG A 134 20.02 1.27 -1.98
N ILE A 135 18.89 1.11 -1.32
CA ILE A 135 18.64 1.67 0.01
C ILE A 135 18.36 0.51 0.96
N ARG A 136 19.12 0.41 2.03
CA ARG A 136 18.95 -0.59 3.07
C ARG A 136 18.66 0.06 4.41
N LEU A 137 17.57 -0.39 5.04
CA LEU A 137 17.22 -0.01 6.39
C LEU A 137 17.14 -1.28 7.25
N ASN A 138 17.79 -1.24 8.39
CA ASN A 138 17.72 -2.29 9.37
C ASN A 138 16.93 -1.80 10.60
N ASN A 139 16.09 -2.71 11.18
CA ASN A 139 15.34 -2.42 12.41
C ASN A 139 14.41 -1.19 12.31
N LEU A 140 13.48 -1.21 11.36
CA LEU A 140 12.43 -0.20 11.22
C LEU A 140 11.21 -0.58 12.09
N THR A 141 10.75 0.35 12.91
CA THR A 141 9.49 0.20 13.67
C THR A 141 8.48 1.23 13.18
N VAL A 142 7.36 0.77 12.60
CA VAL A 142 6.30 1.64 12.13
C VAL A 142 5.19 1.70 13.18
N VAL A 143 4.76 2.90 13.53
CA VAL A 143 3.78 3.16 14.58
C VAL A 143 2.53 3.81 13.99
N GLN A 144 1.35 3.39 14.43
CA GLN A 144 0.10 4.06 14.08
C GLN A 144 -0.20 5.18 15.09
N PRO A 145 -0.24 6.45 14.67
CA PRO A 145 -0.34 7.58 15.61
C PRO A 145 -1.73 7.72 16.27
N GLN A 146 -2.78 7.15 15.66
CA GLN A 146 -4.18 7.40 16.07
C GLN A 146 -4.82 6.28 16.88
N SER A 147 -4.15 5.15 17.08
CA SER A 147 -4.70 4.03 17.83
C SER A 147 -3.70 3.51 18.84
N PRO A 148 -3.89 3.78 20.13
CA PRO A 148 -3.05 3.21 21.19
C PRO A 148 -3.21 1.69 21.33
N LEU A 149 -4.22 1.11 20.67
CA LEU A 149 -4.55 -0.32 20.73
C LEU A 149 -3.86 -1.15 19.64
N THR A 150 -3.20 -0.51 18.67
CA THR A 150 -2.47 -1.24 17.63
C THR A 150 -1.01 -1.35 18.00
N ASP A 151 -0.52 -2.59 18.00
CA ASP A 151 0.89 -2.86 18.24
C ASP A 151 1.77 -2.24 17.14
N PRO A 152 2.95 -1.72 17.52
CA PRO A 152 3.92 -1.26 16.54
C PRO A 152 4.28 -2.39 15.58
N LEU A 153 4.44 -2.08 14.29
CA LEU A 153 4.88 -3.04 13.28
C LEU A 153 6.41 -3.05 13.22
N PRO A 154 7.08 -4.08 13.76
CA PRO A 154 8.51 -4.20 13.64
C PRO A 154 8.89 -4.84 12.31
N ILE A 155 9.79 -4.19 11.56
CA ILE A 155 10.33 -4.64 10.28
C ILE A 155 11.83 -4.85 10.48
N SER A 156 12.30 -6.08 10.29
CA SER A 156 13.70 -6.43 10.52
C SER A 156 14.63 -5.86 9.44
N SER A 157 14.16 -5.81 8.19
CA SER A 157 14.91 -5.22 7.09
C SER A 157 14.01 -4.70 5.99
N VAL A 158 14.44 -3.60 5.36
CA VAL A 158 13.86 -3.06 4.12
C VAL A 158 14.99 -2.88 3.13
N GLU A 159 14.84 -3.43 1.92
CA GLU A 159 15.75 -3.21 0.81
C GLU A 159 14.97 -2.60 -0.36
N ILE A 160 15.44 -1.48 -0.87
CA ILE A 160 14.85 -0.79 -2.03
C ILE A 160 15.91 -0.74 -3.12
N GLU A 161 15.61 -1.31 -4.27
CA GLU A 161 16.44 -1.21 -5.46
C GLU A 161 15.75 -0.42 -6.54
N VAL A 162 16.45 0.57 -7.10
CA VAL A 162 15.96 1.36 -8.22
C VAL A 162 16.90 1.19 -9.39
N ASN A 163 16.41 0.63 -10.46
CA ASN A 163 17.17 0.31 -11.67
C ASN A 163 16.60 1.10 -12.86
N PRO A 164 17.23 2.21 -13.25
CA PRO A 164 16.85 2.97 -14.42
C PRO A 164 17.46 2.35 -15.68
N TYR A 165 16.60 2.00 -16.62
CA TYR A 165 16.97 1.63 -17.99
C TYR A 165 16.51 2.73 -18.95
N PRO A 166 16.97 2.76 -20.21
CA PRO A 166 16.65 3.84 -21.15
C PRO A 166 15.14 4.12 -21.33
N THR A 167 14.32 3.08 -21.33
CA THR A 167 12.88 3.17 -21.55
C THR A 167 12.05 2.77 -20.35
N ILE A 168 12.65 2.12 -19.35
CA ILE A 168 11.92 1.60 -18.18
C ILE A 168 12.67 1.90 -16.90
N THR A 169 11.94 2.28 -15.86
CA THR A 169 12.48 2.35 -14.50
C THR A 169 11.79 1.28 -13.66
N ILE A 170 12.58 0.46 -12.97
CA ILE A 170 12.09 -0.59 -12.08
C ILE A 170 12.50 -0.21 -10.66
N THR A 171 11.53 -0.18 -9.76
CA THR A 171 11.74 -0.01 -8.33
C THR A 171 11.21 -1.26 -7.64
N ASP A 172 12.09 -2.01 -7.01
CA ASP A 172 11.76 -3.19 -6.23
C ASP A 172 11.98 -2.88 -4.76
N VAL A 173 11.03 -3.22 -3.92
CA VAL A 173 11.08 -3.08 -2.48
C VAL A 173 10.86 -4.45 -1.86
N GLU A 174 11.79 -4.89 -1.06
CA GLU A 174 11.67 -6.10 -0.25
C GLU A 174 11.68 -5.71 1.22
N LEU A 175 10.72 -6.24 1.98
CA LEU A 175 10.69 -6.04 3.43
C LEU A 175 10.43 -7.36 4.16
N LYS A 176 11.08 -7.53 5.33
CA LYS A 176 10.87 -8.66 6.21
C LYS A 176 10.25 -8.18 7.52
N LEU A 177 9.12 -8.76 7.89
CA LEU A 177 8.49 -8.50 9.19
C LEU A 177 9.25 -9.23 10.30
N ALA A 178 9.56 -8.54 11.40
CA ALA A 178 10.36 -9.15 12.48
C ALA A 178 9.61 -10.25 13.24
N ASN A 179 8.28 -10.19 13.26
CA ASN A 179 7.43 -11.17 13.95
C ASN A 179 7.06 -12.38 13.07
N ASP A 180 7.48 -12.38 11.80
CA ASP A 180 7.20 -13.48 10.90
C ASP A 180 8.27 -14.57 11.06
N THR A 181 7.88 -15.73 11.58
CA THR A 181 8.77 -16.89 11.75
C THR A 181 9.08 -17.59 10.43
N SER A 182 8.38 -17.25 9.38
CA SER A 182 8.65 -17.73 8.02
C SER A 182 9.66 -16.81 7.35
N ASP A 183 10.55 -17.37 6.52
CA ASP A 183 11.48 -16.57 5.67
C ASP A 183 10.74 -15.79 4.57
N ASN A 184 9.46 -15.49 4.78
CA ASN A 184 8.65 -14.79 3.82
C ASN A 184 9.05 -13.31 3.73
N THR A 185 9.20 -12.87 2.51
CA THR A 185 9.50 -11.48 2.18
C THR A 185 8.29 -10.86 1.50
N VAL A 186 7.86 -9.72 1.99
CA VAL A 186 6.87 -8.89 1.27
C VAL A 186 7.60 -8.15 0.17
N ARG A 187 7.11 -8.28 -1.06
CA ARG A 187 7.70 -7.66 -2.25
C ARG A 187 6.72 -6.67 -2.85
N PHE A 188 7.23 -5.50 -3.15
CA PHE A 188 6.51 -4.49 -3.92
C PHE A 188 7.37 -4.07 -5.10
N SER A 189 6.81 -4.13 -6.31
CA SER A 189 7.50 -3.72 -7.54
C SER A 189 6.71 -2.64 -8.27
N LEU A 190 7.37 -1.57 -8.61
CA LEU A 190 6.83 -0.50 -9.45
C LEU A 190 7.65 -0.43 -10.72
N ARG A 191 7.01 -0.64 -11.86
CA ARG A 191 7.62 -0.53 -13.20
C ARG A 191 6.98 0.63 -13.94
N ARG A 192 7.81 1.52 -14.45
CA ARG A 192 7.36 2.62 -15.30
C ARG A 192 8.03 2.53 -16.65
N ASN A 193 7.25 2.18 -17.67
CA ASN A 193 7.69 2.11 -19.06
C ASN A 193 7.34 3.41 -19.79
N ARG A 194 8.29 3.91 -20.57
CA ARG A 194 8.18 5.12 -21.40
C ARG A 194 8.48 4.72 -22.84
N ASP A 195 7.61 3.95 -23.44
CA ASP A 195 7.67 3.71 -24.88
C ASP A 195 7.02 4.89 -25.62
N GLY A 196 7.30 5.01 -26.92
CA GLY A 196 6.85 6.15 -27.73
C GLY A 196 5.32 6.40 -27.77
N ASN A 197 4.52 5.51 -27.15
CA ASN A 197 3.07 5.57 -27.11
C ASN A 197 2.52 6.11 -25.76
N GLY A 198 3.38 6.49 -24.83
CA GLY A 198 2.97 7.04 -23.54
C GLY A 198 3.72 6.49 -22.34
N VAL A 199 3.18 6.73 -21.15
CA VAL A 199 3.72 6.23 -19.89
C VAL A 199 2.80 5.14 -19.34
N ARG A 200 3.32 3.92 -19.22
CA ARG A 200 2.65 2.81 -18.56
C ARG A 200 3.28 2.54 -17.20
N GLU A 201 2.46 2.40 -16.20
CA GLU A 201 2.89 2.06 -14.84
C GLU A 201 2.30 0.68 -14.48
N THR A 202 3.15 -0.22 -13.98
CA THR A 202 2.72 -1.51 -13.42
C THR A 202 3.11 -1.54 -11.96
N VAL A 203 2.15 -1.87 -11.10
CA VAL A 203 2.33 -2.05 -9.66
C VAL A 203 2.07 -3.51 -9.34
N GLU A 204 3.00 -4.13 -8.62
CA GLU A 204 2.88 -5.51 -8.16
C GLU A 204 3.21 -5.57 -6.67
N LEU A 205 2.32 -6.17 -5.89
CA LEU A 205 2.49 -6.45 -4.47
C LEU A 205 2.31 -7.94 -4.25
N ALA A 206 3.28 -8.58 -3.61
CA ALA A 206 3.22 -9.96 -3.18
C ALA A 206 3.64 -10.05 -1.71
N THR A 207 2.72 -10.40 -0.83
CA THR A 207 3.01 -10.52 0.60
C THR A 207 3.39 -11.94 1.01
N GLY A 208 3.25 -12.92 0.11
CA GLY A 208 3.39 -14.32 0.46
C GLY A 208 2.36 -14.73 1.51
N GLN A 209 2.84 -15.27 2.63
CA GLN A 209 1.99 -15.61 3.78
C GLN A 209 2.01 -14.54 4.87
N SER A 210 2.78 -13.47 4.70
CA SER A 210 2.90 -12.38 5.68
C SER A 210 1.68 -11.48 5.63
N TYR A 211 1.10 -11.18 6.78
CA TYR A 211 -0.01 -10.26 6.91
C TYR A 211 0.48 -8.85 7.16
N VAL A 212 0.22 -7.96 6.22
CA VAL A 212 0.56 -6.53 6.28
C VAL A 212 -0.65 -5.77 6.82
N PRO A 213 -0.51 -4.96 7.89
CA PRO A 213 -1.62 -4.18 8.41
C PRO A 213 -2.22 -3.22 7.37
N CYS A 214 -3.54 -3.23 7.22
CA CYS A 214 -4.25 -2.39 6.24
C CYS A 214 -4.05 -0.90 6.50
N TRP A 215 -3.82 -0.49 7.76
CA TRP A 215 -3.61 0.90 8.11
C TRP A 215 -2.36 1.52 7.46
N LEU A 216 -1.34 0.72 7.11
CA LEU A 216 -0.19 1.18 6.34
C LEU A 216 -0.59 1.71 4.96
N MET A 217 -1.67 1.19 4.40
CA MET A 217 -2.15 1.55 3.06
C MET A 217 -3.21 2.66 3.08
N HIS A 218 -3.66 3.13 4.26
CA HIS A 218 -4.76 4.10 4.38
C HIS A 218 -4.52 5.41 3.62
N GLU A 219 -3.27 5.87 3.55
CA GLU A 219 -2.93 7.10 2.82
C GLU A 219 -2.94 6.90 1.28
N LEU A 220 -2.72 5.66 0.83
CA LEU A 220 -2.76 5.31 -0.59
C LEU A 220 -4.15 4.86 -1.02
N LEU A 221 -4.86 4.15 -0.14
CA LEU A 221 -6.17 3.57 -0.34
C LEU A 221 -7.07 3.93 0.86
N PRO A 222 -7.64 5.15 0.89
CA PRO A 222 -8.42 5.65 2.02
C PRO A 222 -9.62 4.77 2.40
N ASP A 223 -10.19 4.05 1.43
CA ASP A 223 -11.32 3.15 1.63
C ASP A 223 -11.00 1.97 2.58
N LEU A 224 -9.73 1.58 2.70
CA LEU A 224 -9.31 0.56 3.66
C LEU A 224 -9.50 0.99 5.13
N LYS A 225 -9.74 2.28 5.40
CA LYS A 225 -10.10 2.76 6.75
C LYS A 225 -11.40 2.14 7.25
N SER A 226 -12.32 1.83 6.35
CA SER A 226 -13.58 1.17 6.67
C SER A 226 -13.43 -0.30 7.09
N PHE A 227 -12.26 -0.91 6.86
CA PHE A 227 -11.98 -2.29 7.26
C PHE A 227 -11.59 -2.43 8.74
N GLY A 228 -11.43 -1.31 9.43
CA GLY A 228 -11.06 -1.27 10.84
C GLY A 228 -9.55 -1.26 11.10
N PRO A 229 -9.14 -0.89 12.32
CA PRO A 229 -7.74 -0.70 12.66
C PRO A 229 -6.94 -2.00 12.78
N ALA A 230 -7.58 -3.11 13.11
CA ALA A 230 -6.94 -4.43 13.26
C ALA A 230 -6.79 -5.18 11.93
N CYS A 231 -7.42 -4.70 10.86
CA CYS A 231 -7.39 -5.38 9.58
C CYS A 231 -5.97 -5.53 9.03
N SER A 232 -5.68 -6.72 8.52
CA SER A 232 -4.42 -7.03 7.85
C SER A 232 -4.68 -7.81 6.54
N PHE A 233 -3.78 -7.66 5.59
CA PHE A 233 -3.88 -8.25 4.24
C PHE A 233 -2.69 -9.14 3.94
N ALA A 234 -2.98 -10.33 3.37
CA ALA A 234 -1.98 -11.19 2.74
C ALA A 234 -2.47 -11.59 1.35
N GLY A 235 -1.61 -11.45 0.34
CA GLY A 235 -2.02 -11.80 -1.02
C GLY A 235 -1.11 -11.27 -2.11
N PHE A 236 -1.68 -11.24 -3.30
CA PHE A 236 -1.04 -10.79 -4.52
C PHE A 236 -1.91 -9.75 -5.24
N THR A 237 -1.27 -8.70 -5.71
CA THR A 237 -1.93 -7.66 -6.51
C THR A 237 -1.01 -7.29 -7.66
N LYS A 238 -1.55 -7.28 -8.87
CA LYS A 238 -0.85 -6.78 -10.05
C LYS A 238 -1.77 -5.89 -10.85
N LEU A 239 -1.44 -4.61 -10.91
CA LEU A 239 -2.22 -3.59 -11.61
C LEU A 239 -1.35 -2.88 -12.63
N GLU A 240 -1.90 -2.64 -13.80
CA GLU A 240 -1.29 -1.88 -14.89
C GLU A 240 -2.16 -0.66 -15.21
N LYS A 241 -1.53 0.50 -15.27
CA LYS A 241 -2.19 1.75 -15.62
C LYS A 241 -2.11 1.96 -17.13
N GLY A 242 -3.26 1.88 -17.79
CA GLY A 242 -3.45 2.24 -19.20
C GLY A 242 -4.06 3.64 -19.35
N ASP A 243 -4.43 3.98 -20.58
CA ASP A 243 -5.03 5.29 -20.91
C ASP A 243 -6.41 5.50 -20.25
N ASN A 244 -7.16 4.41 -20.06
CA ASN A 244 -8.52 4.43 -19.49
C ASN A 244 -8.54 4.18 -17.97
N GLY A 245 -7.39 3.89 -17.36
CA GLY A 245 -7.28 3.63 -15.93
C GLY A 245 -6.49 2.37 -15.58
N TRP A 246 -6.71 1.86 -14.38
CA TRP A 246 -6.04 0.68 -13.87
C TRP A 246 -6.74 -0.61 -14.30
N SER A 247 -5.95 -1.60 -14.70
CA SER A 247 -6.43 -2.95 -15.04
C SER A 247 -5.51 -3.99 -14.42
N GLY A 248 -6.06 -5.13 -14.00
CA GLY A 248 -5.26 -6.20 -13.42
C GLY A 248 -6.02 -7.13 -12.49
N VAL A 249 -5.28 -7.75 -11.58
CA VAL A 249 -5.78 -8.79 -10.68
C VAL A 249 -5.46 -8.46 -9.24
N VAL A 250 -6.40 -8.75 -8.33
CA VAL A 250 -6.21 -8.69 -6.88
C VAL A 250 -6.68 -10.02 -6.29
N GLU A 251 -5.81 -10.68 -5.56
CA GLU A 251 -6.08 -11.95 -4.86
C GLU A 251 -5.53 -11.85 -3.45
N GLY A 252 -6.26 -12.32 -2.46
CA GLY A 252 -5.74 -12.31 -1.10
C GLY A 252 -6.77 -12.56 -0.02
N ASN A 253 -6.29 -12.43 1.20
CA ASN A 253 -7.07 -12.63 2.41
C ASN A 253 -6.91 -11.41 3.33
N PHE A 254 -8.03 -10.83 3.73
CA PHE A 254 -8.09 -9.83 4.80
C PHE A 254 -8.49 -10.53 6.08
N ARG A 255 -7.75 -10.33 7.15
CA ARG A 255 -8.07 -10.84 8.49
C ARG A 255 -8.48 -9.72 9.42
N GLN A 256 -9.34 -10.06 10.37
CA GLN A 256 -9.81 -9.13 11.40
C GLN A 256 -10.46 -7.86 10.81
N LEU A 257 -11.20 -8.03 9.72
CA LEU A 257 -12.04 -6.97 9.16
C LEU A 257 -13.17 -6.67 10.15
N ASP A 258 -13.32 -5.42 10.54
CA ASP A 258 -14.34 -4.97 11.49
C ASP A 258 -15.65 -4.63 10.76
N LEU A 259 -16.67 -5.46 10.93
CA LEU A 259 -17.97 -5.23 10.31
C LEU A 259 -18.61 -3.92 10.76
N ALA A 260 -18.46 -3.54 12.04
CA ALA A 260 -19.01 -2.29 12.54
C ALA A 260 -18.44 -1.08 11.79
N SER A 261 -17.13 -1.06 11.59
CA SER A 261 -16.46 -0.02 10.81
C SER A 261 -16.90 0.00 9.36
N LEU A 262 -17.12 -1.17 8.75
CA LEU A 262 -17.54 -1.32 7.36
C LEU A 262 -18.95 -0.80 7.12
N VAL A 263 -19.91 -1.10 7.99
CA VAL A 263 -21.33 -0.76 7.81
C VAL A 263 -21.74 0.56 8.45
N LYS A 264 -20.90 1.13 9.34
CA LYS A 264 -21.16 2.40 10.03
C LYS A 264 -21.60 3.55 9.10
N PRO A 265 -21.01 3.75 7.92
CA PRO A 265 -21.43 4.82 7.00
C PRO A 265 -22.89 4.67 6.53
N TYR A 266 -23.47 3.49 6.66
CA TYR A 266 -24.80 3.14 6.20
C TYR A 266 -25.84 3.07 7.33
N GLN A 267 -25.44 3.46 8.56
CA GLN A 267 -26.31 3.45 9.74
C GLN A 267 -26.88 2.05 10.04
N ARG A 268 -26.12 1.01 9.75
CA ARG A 268 -26.43 -0.36 10.13
C ARG A 268 -25.66 -0.72 11.38
N ASP A 269 -26.27 -1.53 12.23
CA ASP A 269 -25.67 -2.03 13.45
C ASP A 269 -25.34 -3.52 13.28
N VAL A 270 -24.09 -3.79 12.94
CA VAL A 270 -23.51 -5.13 12.84
C VAL A 270 -22.14 -5.09 13.47
N GLU A 271 -21.86 -5.99 14.37
CA GLU A 271 -20.54 -6.15 14.99
C GLU A 271 -19.98 -7.54 14.74
N GLY A 272 -18.68 -7.62 14.60
CA GLY A 272 -17.94 -8.86 14.43
C GLY A 272 -16.62 -8.63 13.72
N LEU A 273 -15.63 -9.48 14.03
CA LEU A 273 -14.36 -9.52 13.31
C LEU A 273 -14.39 -10.67 12.32
N CYS A 274 -14.18 -10.34 11.07
CA CYS A 274 -14.32 -11.29 9.96
C CYS A 274 -13.02 -11.43 9.17
N ASP A 275 -12.89 -12.59 8.55
CA ASP A 275 -11.93 -12.82 7.48
C ASP A 275 -12.64 -12.73 6.13
N LEU A 276 -12.05 -11.99 5.20
CA LEU A 276 -12.53 -11.81 3.84
C LEU A 276 -11.51 -12.39 2.86
N TRP A 277 -11.88 -13.47 2.21
CA TRP A 277 -11.07 -14.07 1.17
C TRP A 277 -11.50 -13.60 -0.20
N VAL A 278 -10.56 -13.15 -1.02
CA VAL A 278 -10.75 -12.67 -2.40
C VAL A 278 -9.89 -13.55 -3.31
N PRO A 279 -10.42 -14.70 -3.79
CA PRO A 279 -9.65 -15.62 -4.63
C PRO A 279 -9.35 -15.06 -6.01
N ASN A 280 -10.22 -14.22 -6.52
CA ASN A 280 -10.03 -13.58 -7.82
C ASN A 280 -10.87 -12.31 -7.93
N ARG A 281 -10.22 -11.20 -8.29
CA ARG A 281 -10.87 -9.94 -8.62
C ARG A 281 -10.22 -9.36 -9.86
N ILE A 282 -10.99 -9.24 -10.93
CA ILE A 282 -10.55 -8.64 -12.16
C ILE A 282 -10.98 -7.18 -12.18
N VAL A 283 -10.00 -6.29 -12.30
CA VAL A 283 -10.20 -4.85 -12.49
C VAL A 283 -9.89 -4.53 -13.95
N GLN A 284 -10.74 -3.78 -14.61
CA GLN A 284 -10.52 -3.28 -15.97
C GLN A 284 -11.01 -1.84 -16.06
N ASP A 285 -10.15 -0.92 -16.51
CA ASP A 285 -10.47 0.50 -16.70
C ASP A 285 -11.10 1.13 -15.44
N ASN A 286 -10.46 0.89 -14.28
CA ASN A 286 -10.93 1.32 -12.95
C ASN A 286 -12.26 0.71 -12.48
N LYS A 287 -12.78 -0.29 -13.17
CA LYS A 287 -14.04 -0.95 -12.78
C LYS A 287 -13.79 -2.40 -12.42
N ILE A 288 -14.51 -2.89 -11.42
CA ILE A 288 -14.55 -4.31 -11.14
C ILE A 288 -15.37 -4.96 -12.25
N LYS A 289 -14.74 -5.86 -12.98
CA LYS A 289 -15.42 -6.70 -13.98
C LYS A 289 -16.06 -7.90 -13.35
N SER A 290 -15.27 -8.57 -12.50
CA SER A 290 -15.78 -9.70 -11.74
C SER A 290 -15.09 -9.74 -10.39
N ILE A 291 -15.78 -10.17 -9.38
CA ILE A 291 -15.22 -10.43 -8.06
C ILE A 291 -15.93 -11.64 -7.45
N THR A 292 -15.14 -12.52 -6.88
CA THR A 292 -15.61 -13.55 -5.98
C THR A 292 -15.01 -13.26 -4.62
N THR A 293 -15.81 -13.27 -3.58
CA THR A 293 -15.36 -13.08 -2.19
C THR A 293 -16.03 -14.11 -1.29
N GLU A 294 -15.34 -14.48 -0.23
CA GLU A 294 -15.90 -15.31 0.84
C GLU A 294 -15.66 -14.60 2.16
N LEU A 295 -16.73 -14.28 2.88
CA LEU A 295 -16.69 -13.69 4.20
C LEU A 295 -16.92 -14.79 5.25
N ARG A 296 -16.08 -14.78 6.30
CA ARG A 296 -16.20 -15.66 7.45
C ARG A 296 -16.08 -14.85 8.73
N CYS A 297 -17.04 -15.01 9.63
CA CYS A 297 -17.05 -14.38 10.92
C CYS A 297 -17.41 -15.44 11.97
N GLU A 298 -16.55 -15.64 12.95
CA GLU A 298 -16.75 -16.67 13.99
C GLU A 298 -17.94 -16.34 14.88
N SER A 299 -18.09 -15.06 15.25
CA SER A 299 -19.18 -14.59 16.08
C SER A 299 -19.42 -13.10 15.88
N GLY A 300 -20.62 -12.65 16.15
CA GLY A 300 -20.99 -11.25 16.08
C GLY A 300 -22.41 -11.01 16.52
N ARG A 301 -22.88 -9.79 16.33
CA ARG A 301 -24.27 -9.40 16.56
C ARG A 301 -24.76 -8.44 15.49
N MET A 302 -26.07 -8.38 15.31
CA MET A 302 -26.72 -7.38 14.45
C MET A 302 -28.06 -6.98 15.05
N ASP A 303 -28.54 -5.79 14.74
CA ASP A 303 -29.88 -5.39 15.11
C ASP A 303 -30.94 -6.04 14.22
N LEU A 304 -32.17 -6.16 14.73
CA LEU A 304 -33.29 -6.76 14.01
C LEU A 304 -33.59 -6.00 12.71
N ALA A 305 -33.46 -4.67 12.69
CA ALA A 305 -33.70 -3.85 11.51
C ALA A 305 -32.70 -4.19 10.36
N THR A 306 -31.46 -4.48 10.71
CA THR A 306 -30.46 -4.94 9.74
C THR A 306 -30.78 -6.35 9.21
N ALA A 307 -31.20 -7.27 10.08
CA ALA A 307 -31.62 -8.59 9.65
C ALA A 307 -32.84 -8.54 8.72
N GLN A 308 -33.86 -7.75 9.05
CA GLN A 308 -35.04 -7.52 8.19
C GLN A 308 -34.67 -6.86 6.85
N ALA A 309 -33.74 -5.91 6.86
CA ALA A 309 -33.26 -5.33 5.62
C ALA A 309 -32.49 -6.35 4.76
N ALA A 310 -31.73 -7.26 5.39
CA ALA A 310 -31.05 -8.35 4.69
C ALA A 310 -32.05 -9.31 4.03
N ASP A 311 -33.16 -9.62 4.69
CA ASP A 311 -34.24 -10.41 4.07
C ASP A 311 -34.87 -9.67 2.89
N ARG A 312 -35.26 -8.42 3.09
CA ARG A 312 -35.96 -7.62 2.06
C ARG A 312 -35.12 -7.37 0.80
N PHE A 313 -33.84 -7.07 0.95
CA PHE A 313 -32.97 -6.62 -0.15
C PHE A 313 -31.98 -7.66 -0.65
N LEU A 314 -31.61 -8.61 0.18
CA LEU A 314 -30.60 -9.63 -0.13
C LEU A 314 -31.16 -11.07 -0.05
N GLY A 315 -32.46 -11.24 0.30
CA GLY A 315 -33.11 -12.55 0.45
C GLY A 315 -32.49 -13.42 1.54
N ILE A 316 -31.80 -12.80 2.51
CA ILE A 316 -31.23 -13.49 3.66
C ILE A 316 -32.26 -13.51 4.77
N LYS A 317 -32.96 -14.63 4.90
CA LYS A 317 -34.08 -14.80 5.82
C LYS A 317 -33.62 -15.12 7.23
N LEU A 318 -34.33 -14.57 8.21
CA LEU A 318 -34.24 -14.99 9.60
C LEU A 318 -35.06 -16.29 9.73
N VAL A 319 -34.40 -17.40 10.08
CA VAL A 319 -35.02 -18.74 10.14
C VAL A 319 -35.71 -18.94 11.47
N ASP A 320 -35.17 -18.42 12.56
CA ASP A 320 -35.72 -18.54 13.90
C ASP A 320 -36.60 -17.33 14.24
N GLN A 321 -37.92 -17.50 14.14
CA GLN A 321 -38.89 -16.44 14.43
C GLN A 321 -39.04 -16.11 15.93
N THR A 322 -38.51 -16.95 16.82
CA THR A 322 -38.58 -16.67 18.27
C THR A 322 -37.69 -15.47 18.65
N THR A 323 -36.72 -15.13 17.83
CA THR A 323 -35.87 -13.96 18.02
C THR A 323 -36.58 -12.66 17.68
N GLU A 324 -37.60 -12.65 16.82
CA GLU A 324 -38.39 -11.45 16.48
C GLU A 324 -39.26 -10.95 17.66
N GLU A 325 -39.67 -11.85 18.55
CA GLU A 325 -40.54 -11.51 19.69
C GLU A 325 -39.79 -10.78 20.82
N VAL A 326 -38.45 -10.86 20.86
CA VAL A 326 -37.63 -10.33 21.97
C VAL A 326 -37.17 -8.90 21.74
N GLY A 327 -37.26 -8.36 20.51
CA GLY A 327 -36.99 -6.97 20.20
C GLY A 327 -35.58 -6.50 20.59
N GLY A 328 -34.54 -7.30 20.34
CA GLY A 328 -33.17 -7.06 20.74
C GLY A 328 -32.13 -7.31 19.64
N ASP A 329 -30.89 -7.21 20.03
CA ASP A 329 -29.77 -7.58 19.19
C ASP A 329 -29.76 -9.10 18.91
N ILE A 330 -29.50 -9.48 17.68
CA ILE A 330 -29.42 -10.86 17.23
C ILE A 330 -27.97 -11.28 17.28
N GLU A 331 -27.60 -12.15 18.21
CA GLU A 331 -26.27 -12.75 18.25
C GLU A 331 -26.18 -13.89 17.22
N PHE A 332 -25.08 -13.93 16.48
CA PHE A 332 -24.81 -15.00 15.53
C PHE A 332 -23.43 -15.63 15.73
N ALA A 333 -23.33 -16.88 15.30
CA ALA A 333 -22.06 -17.59 15.18
C ALA A 333 -21.91 -18.15 13.75
N HIS A 334 -20.64 -18.35 13.35
CA HIS A 334 -20.26 -18.96 12.08
C HIS A 334 -20.94 -18.32 10.86
N LEU A 335 -21.02 -16.97 10.84
CA LEU A 335 -21.46 -16.25 9.65
C LEU A 335 -20.50 -16.54 8.50
N MET A 336 -21.01 -17.10 7.42
CA MET A 336 -20.23 -17.45 6.25
C MET A 336 -21.08 -17.36 4.99
N PHE A 337 -20.61 -16.59 4.02
CA PHE A 337 -21.22 -16.55 2.69
C PHE A 337 -20.19 -16.22 1.63
N ARG A 338 -20.46 -16.64 0.42
CA ARG A 338 -19.75 -16.28 -0.78
C ARG A 338 -20.56 -15.25 -1.55
N ALA A 339 -19.93 -14.14 -1.91
CA ALA A 339 -20.52 -13.13 -2.77
C ALA A 339 -19.80 -13.10 -4.12
N GLU A 340 -20.56 -13.06 -5.19
CA GLU A 340 -20.05 -13.01 -6.55
C GLU A 340 -20.67 -11.82 -7.28
N VAL A 341 -19.85 -11.07 -8.00
CA VAL A 341 -20.28 -10.05 -8.96
C VAL A 341 -19.81 -10.48 -10.33
N SER A 342 -20.75 -10.62 -11.26
CA SER A 342 -20.46 -10.99 -12.64
C SER A 342 -20.18 -9.78 -13.54
N ASP A 343 -19.64 -10.02 -14.71
CA ASP A 343 -19.42 -9.01 -15.76
C ASP A 343 -20.70 -8.29 -16.20
N SER A 344 -21.89 -8.92 -16.03
CA SER A 344 -23.19 -8.33 -16.33
C SER A 344 -23.70 -7.40 -15.21
N GLY A 345 -22.98 -7.26 -14.10
CA GLY A 345 -23.38 -6.51 -12.91
C GLY A 345 -24.42 -7.27 -12.07
N ASP A 346 -24.54 -8.58 -12.25
CA ASP A 346 -25.35 -9.40 -11.37
C ASP A 346 -24.57 -9.71 -10.10
N PHE A 347 -25.23 -9.57 -8.96
CA PHE A 347 -24.68 -9.84 -7.64
C PHE A 347 -25.40 -11.07 -7.05
N MET A 348 -24.63 -12.02 -6.55
CA MET A 348 -25.14 -13.25 -6.00
C MET A 348 -24.54 -13.51 -4.61
N ILE A 349 -25.36 -13.89 -3.65
CA ILE A 349 -24.93 -14.37 -2.33
C ILE A 349 -25.26 -15.84 -2.23
N VAL A 350 -24.27 -16.64 -1.83
CA VAL A 350 -24.41 -18.08 -1.65
C VAL A 350 -23.94 -18.46 -0.25
N GLY A 351 -24.85 -18.95 0.56
CA GLY A 351 -24.54 -19.59 1.85
C GLY A 351 -24.00 -21.02 1.68
N ARG A 352 -23.60 -21.64 2.79
CA ARG A 352 -23.16 -23.03 2.85
C ARG A 352 -24.36 -23.97 2.76
N GLU A 353 -24.24 -25.05 1.99
CA GLU A 353 -25.25 -26.11 2.00
C GLU A 353 -25.43 -26.70 3.41
N ALA A 354 -26.66 -26.72 3.88
CA ALA A 354 -27.02 -27.30 5.16
C ALA A 354 -28.35 -28.04 5.02
N LEU A 355 -28.50 -29.10 5.82
CA LEU A 355 -29.79 -29.80 5.94
C LEU A 355 -30.60 -29.09 7.03
N ARG A 356 -31.84 -28.72 6.74
CA ARG A 356 -32.82 -28.30 7.76
C ARG A 356 -33.14 -29.47 8.64
N THR A 357 -32.55 -29.54 9.84
CA THR A 357 -32.92 -30.55 10.84
C THR A 357 -34.22 -30.13 11.54
N GLY A 358 -35.29 -30.87 11.33
CA GLY A 358 -36.57 -30.71 12.07
C GLY A 358 -37.74 -30.14 11.29
N VAL A 359 -37.61 -29.78 10.04
CA VAL A 359 -38.72 -29.38 9.16
C VAL A 359 -38.85 -30.39 8.03
N ALA A 360 -40.05 -30.90 7.81
CA ALA A 360 -40.36 -31.93 6.82
C ALA A 360 -40.38 -31.43 5.35
N SER A 361 -39.53 -30.48 5.00
CA SER A 361 -39.40 -30.01 3.62
C SER A 361 -38.02 -30.38 3.07
N ASP A 362 -37.98 -31.12 1.98
CA ASP A 362 -36.80 -31.46 1.20
C ASP A 362 -36.26 -30.24 0.37
N GLU A 363 -36.65 -29.02 0.73
CA GLU A 363 -36.21 -27.83 0.01
C GLU A 363 -34.76 -27.50 0.35
N PRO A 364 -33.91 -27.21 -0.65
CA PRO A 364 -32.53 -26.86 -0.43
C PRO A 364 -32.44 -25.53 0.34
N PHE A 365 -31.82 -25.60 1.50
CA PHE A 365 -31.57 -24.46 2.37
C PHE A 365 -30.06 -24.13 2.39
N ARG A 366 -29.73 -22.88 2.32
CA ARG A 366 -28.34 -22.40 2.37
C ARG A 366 -28.10 -21.61 3.64
N LEU A 367 -27.37 -22.20 4.56
CA LEU A 367 -27.04 -21.60 5.85
C LEU A 367 -26.03 -20.46 5.67
N ILE A 368 -26.33 -19.30 6.24
CA ILE A 368 -25.44 -18.12 6.31
C ILE A 368 -24.88 -17.93 7.72
N ALA A 369 -25.70 -18.06 8.77
CA ALA A 369 -25.26 -17.98 10.15
C ALA A 369 -26.07 -18.91 11.06
N SER A 370 -25.46 -19.27 12.20
CA SER A 370 -26.07 -20.14 13.24
C SER A 370 -26.29 -19.38 14.53
N HIS A 371 -27.23 -19.86 15.34
CA HIS A 371 -27.42 -19.38 16.71
C HIS A 371 -26.21 -19.78 17.59
N PRO A 372 -25.62 -18.90 18.37
CA PRO A 372 -24.37 -19.17 19.08
C PRO A 372 -24.46 -20.25 20.15
N GLN A 373 -25.60 -20.39 20.80
CA GLN A 373 -25.80 -21.37 21.89
C GLN A 373 -26.31 -22.73 21.41
N THR A 374 -27.18 -22.73 20.41
CA THR A 374 -27.87 -23.97 19.97
C THR A 374 -27.24 -24.55 18.71
N GLY A 375 -26.46 -23.79 17.95
CA GLY A 375 -25.94 -24.16 16.62
C GLY A 375 -27.05 -24.31 15.56
N GLN A 376 -28.30 -23.99 15.89
CA GLN A 376 -29.43 -24.03 14.95
C GLN A 376 -29.24 -22.97 13.85
N PRO A 377 -29.80 -23.19 12.64
CA PRO A 377 -29.82 -22.18 11.58
C PRO A 377 -30.50 -20.90 12.07
N LEU A 378 -29.81 -19.78 11.95
CA LEU A 378 -30.31 -18.46 12.31
C LEU A 378 -30.61 -17.61 11.07
N LEU A 379 -29.67 -17.53 10.15
CA LEU A 379 -29.77 -16.80 8.89
C LEU A 379 -29.50 -17.74 7.71
N GLY A 380 -30.27 -17.59 6.65
CA GLY A 380 -30.07 -18.42 5.46
C GLY A 380 -30.89 -17.96 4.25
N THR A 381 -30.70 -18.66 3.14
CA THR A 381 -31.46 -18.44 1.90
C THR A 381 -32.08 -19.73 1.45
N ASP A 382 -33.29 -19.69 0.89
CA ASP A 382 -33.97 -20.90 0.35
C ASP A 382 -33.36 -21.30 -1.00
N GLU A 383 -32.86 -20.30 -1.79
CA GLU A 383 -32.30 -20.50 -3.13
C GLU A 383 -31.07 -19.62 -3.34
N VAL A 384 -30.37 -19.85 -4.47
CA VAL A 384 -29.33 -18.95 -4.95
C VAL A 384 -30.02 -17.81 -5.69
N TYR A 385 -30.05 -16.62 -5.07
CA TYR A 385 -30.62 -15.44 -5.69
C TYR A 385 -29.55 -14.64 -6.41
N SER A 386 -29.86 -14.20 -7.63
CA SER A 386 -29.08 -13.21 -8.36
C SER A 386 -29.79 -11.85 -8.30
N TYR A 387 -29.11 -10.86 -7.80
CA TYR A 387 -29.60 -9.50 -7.70
C TYR A 387 -28.85 -8.60 -8.68
N LYS A 388 -29.47 -7.52 -9.10
CA LYS A 388 -28.72 -6.45 -9.74
C LYS A 388 -27.89 -5.72 -8.68
N LEU A 389 -26.68 -5.30 -9.04
CA LEU A 389 -25.75 -4.63 -8.13
C LEU A 389 -26.35 -3.34 -7.51
N ASP A 390 -27.32 -2.74 -8.15
CA ASP A 390 -28.09 -1.58 -7.68
C ASP A 390 -28.97 -1.87 -6.46
N HIS A 391 -29.28 -3.13 -6.14
CA HIS A 391 -30.00 -3.49 -4.92
C HIS A 391 -29.13 -3.43 -3.66
N LEU A 392 -27.83 -3.57 -3.80
CA LEU A 392 -26.89 -3.47 -2.69
C LEU A 392 -26.86 -2.07 -2.03
N PRO A 393 -26.88 -0.96 -2.80
CA PRO A 393 -27.08 0.37 -2.24
C PRO A 393 -28.40 0.52 -1.46
N MET A 394 -29.49 -0.12 -1.89
CA MET A 394 -30.78 -0.09 -1.18
C MET A 394 -30.70 -0.75 0.17
N PHE A 395 -30.04 -1.91 0.28
CA PHE A 395 -29.77 -2.56 1.55
C PHE A 395 -28.97 -1.64 2.50
N LEU A 396 -27.95 -1.00 1.96
CA LEU A 396 -27.06 -0.14 2.74
C LEU A 396 -27.70 1.21 3.13
N ALA A 397 -28.56 1.78 2.26
CA ALA A 397 -29.16 3.10 2.47
C ALA A 397 -30.27 3.14 3.53
N GLY A 398 -30.89 2.01 3.83
CA GLY A 398 -32.11 1.99 4.66
C GLY A 398 -33.34 2.58 3.98
N ASP A 399 -34.45 2.61 4.70
CA ASP A 399 -35.75 3.14 4.23
C ASP A 399 -35.85 4.68 4.11
N SER A 400 -34.71 5.40 4.21
CA SER A 400 -34.76 6.86 4.11
C SER A 400 -35.05 7.30 2.69
N ASP A 401 -36.16 8.01 2.51
CA ASP A 401 -36.75 8.56 1.26
C ASP A 401 -35.85 9.56 0.49
N SER A 402 -34.54 9.58 0.69
CA SER A 402 -33.68 10.56 0.05
C SER A 402 -32.96 10.01 -1.18
N THR A 403 -33.55 10.20 -2.34
CA THR A 403 -32.90 10.04 -3.65
C THR A 403 -31.55 10.80 -3.77
N HIS A 404 -31.37 11.89 -3.01
CA HIS A 404 -30.11 12.63 -2.91
C HIS A 404 -29.01 11.88 -2.14
N ALA A 405 -29.36 11.17 -1.06
CA ALA A 405 -28.40 10.34 -0.30
C ALA A 405 -27.98 9.10 -1.12
N MET A 406 -28.86 8.62 -1.99
CA MET A 406 -28.61 7.48 -2.85
C MET A 406 -27.50 7.74 -3.88
N ASN A 407 -27.52 8.90 -4.56
CA ASN A 407 -26.49 9.25 -5.53
C ASN A 407 -25.11 9.41 -4.89
N THR A 408 -25.04 9.98 -3.69
CA THR A 408 -23.77 10.14 -2.96
C THR A 408 -23.24 8.79 -2.44
N LYS A 409 -24.13 7.89 -2.01
CA LYS A 409 -23.75 6.56 -1.49
C LYS A 409 -23.35 5.57 -2.59
N VAL A 410 -24.02 5.62 -3.75
CA VAL A 410 -23.61 4.87 -4.95
C VAL A 410 -22.23 5.32 -5.42
N ASP A 411 -21.94 6.62 -5.32
CA ASP A 411 -20.62 7.16 -5.64
C ASP A 411 -19.53 6.66 -4.67
N ILE A 412 -19.84 6.48 -3.37
CA ILE A 412 -18.91 5.88 -2.40
C ILE A 412 -18.64 4.40 -2.75
N PHE A 413 -19.66 3.64 -3.13
CA PHE A 413 -19.48 2.24 -3.55
C PHE A 413 -18.67 2.13 -4.83
N SER A 414 -18.88 3.03 -5.78
CA SER A 414 -18.06 3.12 -6.98
C SER A 414 -16.62 3.53 -6.65
N ARG A 415 -16.40 4.32 -5.60
CA ARG A 415 -15.08 4.74 -5.11
C ARG A 415 -14.32 3.64 -4.38
N ILE A 416 -14.99 2.80 -3.58
CA ILE A 416 -14.37 1.58 -2.99
C ILE A 416 -13.81 0.68 -4.09
N HIS A 417 -14.38 0.78 -5.27
CA HIS A 417 -14.00 0.00 -6.44
C HIS A 417 -13.12 0.76 -7.45
N GLN A 418 -12.85 2.05 -7.21
CA GLN A 418 -11.92 2.82 -8.03
C GLN A 418 -10.56 2.90 -7.32
N PRO A 419 -9.45 2.61 -8.00
CA PRO A 419 -8.14 2.98 -7.47
C PRO A 419 -8.12 4.52 -7.27
N PRO A 420 -7.36 5.02 -6.28
CA PRO A 420 -7.38 6.44 -5.95
C PRO A 420 -7.12 7.30 -7.19
N VAL A 421 -8.13 8.03 -7.59
CA VAL A 421 -7.99 9.04 -8.63
C VAL A 421 -7.09 10.12 -8.05
N ARG A 422 -5.94 10.34 -8.63
CA ARG A 422 -5.18 11.56 -8.34
C ARG A 422 -6.13 12.73 -8.60
N VAL A 423 -6.40 13.52 -7.59
CA VAL A 423 -6.79 14.91 -7.79
C VAL A 423 -5.64 15.51 -8.62
N ALA A 424 -5.90 15.76 -9.89
CA ALA A 424 -4.97 16.48 -10.72
C ALA A 424 -4.67 17.78 -9.98
N ASP A 425 -3.39 18.08 -9.74
CA ASP A 425 -2.93 19.39 -9.34
C ASP A 425 -3.36 20.37 -10.45
N GLU A 426 -4.58 20.88 -10.34
CA GLU A 426 -5.02 22.02 -11.13
C GLU A 426 -4.20 23.22 -10.67
N GLY A 427 -3.25 23.59 -11.51
CA GLY A 427 -2.68 24.90 -11.46
C GLY A 427 -1.24 25.05 -10.97
N ARG A 428 -0.28 24.50 -11.68
CA ARG A 428 1.02 25.15 -11.86
C ARG A 428 1.47 25.07 -13.32
N ILE A 429 0.93 25.96 -14.12
CA ILE A 429 1.62 26.44 -15.31
C ILE A 429 2.80 27.26 -14.78
N LEU A 430 3.98 26.66 -14.76
CA LEU A 430 5.22 27.39 -14.61
C LEU A 430 5.56 27.99 -15.98
N ARG A 431 5.46 29.30 -16.06
CA ARG A 431 6.16 30.12 -17.06
C ARG A 431 7.66 30.09 -16.82
#